data_2b4a9683c980265b3e93081a908361c1
#
_entry.id   2b4a9683c980265b3e93081a908361c1
#
_cell.length_a   1.000
_cell.length_b   1.000
_cell.length_c   1.000
_cell.angle_alpha   90.00
_cell.angle_beta   90.00
_cell.angle_gamma   90.00
#
_symmetry.space_group_name_H-M   'P 1'
#
loop_
_entity.id
_entity.type
_entity.pdbx_description
1 polymer ?
#
loop_
_entity_poly.entity_id
_entity_poly.type
_entity_poly.pdbx_seq_one_letter_code
_entity_poly.pdbx_strand_id
1 'polypeptide(L)'
;AMGSDLVLLVVDSDLTSTDLEALETLLECGKPLQLVLNRSDRWPEQEQSALLHSIRGRLPRDVPVTAAAAAPRRPVLQMDGSVRSELAPPRVNELKTRLIDQLDLEGSLLLGLQTLRQADRFQRSCQKLRLQQHRRSAQGLIGRYAAAKATAVAMNPFLALDLAGGLACDTALVLQLSQLYNLPMNPGAARLLMLRLSS
;
A
#
# COMPACT_ATOMS: atom_id res chain seq x y z
N ALA A 1 6.20 7.55 -0.72
CA ALA A 1 5.37 7.13 0.42
C ALA A 1 5.58 5.66 0.82
N MET A 2 5.85 4.74 -0.12
CA MET A 2 5.93 3.30 0.24
C MET A 2 7.12 2.91 1.13
N GLY A 3 8.24 3.63 1.10
CA GLY A 3 9.44 3.34 1.91
C GLY A 3 9.56 4.14 3.21
N SER A 4 8.64 5.06 3.50
CA SER A 4 8.67 5.90 4.70
C SER A 4 7.85 5.30 5.84
N ASP A 5 8.17 5.63 7.07
CA ASP A 5 7.44 5.21 8.27
C ASP A 5 6.32 6.17 8.63
N LEU A 6 6.49 7.45 8.29
CA LEU A 6 5.55 8.55 8.48
C LEU A 6 5.45 9.36 7.18
N VAL A 7 4.29 9.94 6.90
CA VAL A 7 4.03 10.74 5.70
C VAL A 7 3.62 12.15 6.12
N LEU A 8 4.23 13.15 5.49
CA LEU A 8 3.80 14.55 5.60
C LEU A 8 3.12 14.96 4.30
N LEU A 9 1.85 15.34 4.36
CA LEU A 9 1.15 15.99 3.27
C LEU A 9 1.29 17.50 3.45
N VAL A 10 2.01 18.14 2.54
CA VAL A 10 2.30 19.59 2.63
C VAL A 10 1.43 20.33 1.64
N VAL A 11 0.64 21.27 2.15
CA VAL A 11 -0.21 22.18 1.37
C VAL A 11 0.16 23.63 1.68
N ASP A 12 -0.16 24.56 0.79
CA ASP A 12 0.11 26.01 0.99
C ASP A 12 -1.16 26.88 0.95
N SER A 13 -2.32 26.25 0.87
CA SER A 13 -3.65 26.86 0.86
C SER A 13 -4.70 25.90 1.43
N ASP A 14 -5.99 26.20 1.26
CA ASP A 14 -7.04 25.24 1.57
C ASP A 14 -6.98 24.02 0.66
N LEU A 15 -7.54 22.89 1.14
CA LEU A 15 -7.48 21.61 0.43
C LEU A 15 -8.27 21.68 -0.89
N THR A 16 -7.58 21.37 -1.97
CA THR A 16 -8.20 21.17 -3.29
C THR A 16 -8.75 19.75 -3.43
N SER A 17 -9.52 19.48 -4.48
CA SER A 17 -9.98 18.13 -4.80
C SER A 17 -8.80 17.16 -5.00
N THR A 18 -7.74 17.61 -5.65
CA THR A 18 -6.51 16.82 -5.88
C THR A 18 -5.80 16.50 -4.57
N ASP A 19 -5.77 17.44 -3.60
CA ASP A 19 -5.18 17.21 -2.29
C ASP A 19 -5.98 16.17 -1.51
N LEU A 20 -7.32 16.20 -1.60
CA LEU A 20 -8.20 15.22 -0.97
C LEU A 20 -8.02 13.82 -1.58
N GLU A 21 -7.94 13.68 -2.89
CA GLU A 21 -7.65 12.41 -3.56
C GLU A 21 -6.28 11.84 -3.13
N ALA A 22 -5.27 12.72 -3.05
CA ALA A 22 -3.95 12.34 -2.55
C ALA A 22 -4.00 11.91 -1.08
N LEU A 23 -4.75 12.62 -0.25
CA LEU A 23 -4.98 12.29 1.15
C LEU A 23 -5.61 10.90 1.31
N GLU A 24 -6.70 10.61 0.59
CA GLU A 24 -7.38 9.31 0.61
C GLU A 24 -6.41 8.18 0.23
N THR A 25 -5.66 8.35 -0.86
CA THR A 25 -4.64 7.39 -1.30
C THR A 25 -3.55 7.15 -0.24
N LEU A 26 -3.15 8.19 0.48
CA LEU A 26 -2.15 8.10 1.54
C LEU A 26 -2.71 7.40 2.79
N LEU A 27 -3.97 7.67 3.15
CA LEU A 27 -4.66 7.00 4.26
C LEU A 27 -4.83 5.49 4.00
N GLU A 28 -5.14 5.09 2.77
CA GLU A 28 -5.19 3.68 2.37
C GLU A 28 -3.85 2.95 2.54
N CYS A 29 -2.73 3.68 2.52
CA CYS A 29 -1.42 3.09 2.82
C CYS A 29 -1.28 2.63 4.29
N GLY A 30 -2.20 3.01 5.18
CA GLY A 30 -2.21 2.64 6.60
C GLY A 30 -1.00 3.13 7.37
N LYS A 31 -0.45 4.30 7.00
CA LYS A 31 0.70 4.92 7.67
C LYS A 31 0.26 6.14 8.46
N PRO A 32 0.98 6.49 9.53
CA PRO A 32 0.78 7.77 10.17
C PRO A 32 0.94 8.90 9.16
N LEU A 33 -0.04 9.78 9.12
CA LEU A 33 -0.10 10.92 8.22
C LEU A 33 -0.26 12.19 9.03
N GLN A 34 0.52 13.22 8.71
CA GLN A 34 0.38 14.57 9.25
C GLN A 34 0.23 15.55 8.10
N LEU A 35 -0.74 16.45 8.20
CA LEU A 35 -0.91 17.55 7.25
C LEU A 35 -0.16 18.79 7.74
N VAL A 36 0.56 19.43 6.84
CA VAL A 36 1.35 20.64 7.11
C VAL A 36 0.88 21.76 6.21
N LEU A 37 0.28 22.80 6.80
CA LEU A 37 0.01 24.05 6.10
C LEU A 37 1.30 24.87 6.06
N ASN A 38 2.01 24.81 4.95
CA ASN A 38 3.24 25.58 4.74
C ASN A 38 2.92 27.02 4.29
N ARG A 39 3.93 27.88 4.32
CA ARG A 39 3.77 29.31 4.00
C ARG A 39 2.71 30.02 4.83
N SER A 40 2.54 29.58 6.07
CA SER A 40 1.58 30.15 7.01
C SER A 40 1.84 31.65 7.29
N ASP A 41 3.05 32.14 6.99
CA ASP A 41 3.45 33.56 7.07
C ASP A 41 2.72 34.47 6.05
N ARG A 42 2.07 33.91 5.03
CA ARG A 42 1.29 34.66 4.03
C ARG A 42 -0.06 35.12 4.54
N TRP A 43 -0.59 34.46 5.61
CA TRP A 43 -1.92 34.67 6.10
C TRP A 43 -1.88 35.48 7.41
N PRO A 44 -2.69 36.53 7.56
CA PRO A 44 -2.93 37.14 8.85
C PRO A 44 -3.43 36.09 9.85
N GLU A 45 -3.17 36.30 11.12
CA GLU A 45 -3.43 35.29 12.18
C GLU A 45 -4.91 34.83 12.20
N GLN A 46 -5.86 35.73 11.97
CA GLN A 46 -7.28 35.41 11.91
C GLN A 46 -7.62 34.53 10.71
N GLU A 47 -7.09 34.87 9.53
CA GLU A 47 -7.30 34.11 8.30
C GLU A 47 -6.62 32.75 8.38
N GLN A 48 -5.41 32.68 8.96
CA GLN A 48 -4.71 31.41 9.20
C GLN A 48 -5.53 30.49 10.10
N SER A 49 -6.14 31.03 11.16
CA SER A 49 -6.98 30.27 12.09
C SER A 49 -8.24 29.74 11.38
N ALA A 50 -8.89 30.55 10.57
CA ALA A 50 -10.05 30.16 9.76
C ALA A 50 -9.69 29.09 8.75
N LEU A 51 -8.55 29.22 8.07
CA LEU A 51 -8.04 28.24 7.11
C LEU A 51 -7.71 26.89 7.78
N LEU A 52 -7.05 26.91 8.94
CA LEU A 52 -6.78 25.69 9.70
C LEU A 52 -8.08 25.02 10.17
N HIS A 53 -9.09 25.81 10.54
CA HIS A 53 -10.41 25.27 10.92
C HIS A 53 -11.10 24.61 9.70
N SER A 54 -11.08 25.24 8.54
CA SER A 54 -11.61 24.69 7.28
C SER A 54 -10.94 23.36 6.94
N ILE A 55 -9.61 23.33 6.97
CA ILE A 55 -8.84 22.12 6.69
C ILE A 55 -9.22 20.99 7.67
N ARG A 56 -9.22 21.27 8.98
CA ARG A 56 -9.58 20.28 10.02
C ARG A 56 -11.00 19.73 9.84
N GLY A 57 -11.95 20.55 9.38
CA GLY A 57 -13.32 20.11 9.12
C GLY A 57 -13.47 19.10 8.00
N ARG A 58 -12.48 19.00 7.11
CA ARG A 58 -12.48 18.06 5.97
C ARG A 58 -11.62 16.82 6.20
N LEU A 59 -10.80 16.81 7.25
CA LEU A 59 -9.91 15.70 7.57
C LEU A 59 -10.58 14.71 8.52
N PRO A 60 -10.20 13.42 8.48
CA PRO A 60 -10.46 12.50 9.56
C PRO A 60 -9.89 13.03 10.88
N ARG A 61 -10.55 12.74 12.01
CA ARG A 61 -10.19 13.30 13.32
C ARG A 61 -8.78 12.95 13.81
N ASP A 62 -8.25 11.86 13.34
CA ASP A 62 -6.94 11.31 13.69
C ASP A 62 -5.78 11.88 12.86
N VAL A 63 -6.06 12.72 11.85
CA VAL A 63 -5.01 13.38 11.06
C VAL A 63 -4.66 14.73 11.69
N PRO A 64 -3.47 14.87 12.31
CA PRO A 64 -3.04 16.13 12.89
C PRO A 64 -2.69 17.16 11.82
N VAL A 65 -3.02 18.43 12.08
CA VAL A 65 -2.69 19.56 11.21
C VAL A 65 -1.80 20.54 11.94
N THR A 66 -0.68 20.92 11.32
CA THR A 66 0.28 21.88 11.85
C THR A 66 0.58 22.97 10.83
N ALA A 67 0.61 24.22 11.27
CA ALA A 67 1.07 25.35 10.46
C ALA A 67 2.59 25.46 10.50
N ALA A 68 3.20 25.75 9.36
CA ALA A 68 4.63 25.94 9.22
C ALA A 68 4.96 27.05 8.21
N ALA A 69 6.13 27.65 8.33
CA ALA A 69 6.71 28.51 7.33
C ALA A 69 8.19 28.16 7.17
N ALA A 70 8.48 27.34 6.16
CA ALA A 70 9.84 26.82 5.95
C ALA A 70 10.82 27.90 5.47
N ALA A 71 10.33 28.89 4.71
CA ALA A 71 11.13 30.00 4.19
C ALA A 71 10.31 31.30 4.23
N PRO A 72 9.96 31.79 5.43
CA PRO A 72 9.17 33.01 5.57
C PRO A 72 9.97 34.22 5.06
N ARG A 73 9.26 35.18 4.51
CA ARG A 73 9.86 36.43 4.05
C ARG A 73 9.31 37.62 4.84
N ARG A 74 10.17 38.57 5.16
CA ARG A 74 9.79 39.82 5.82
C ARG A 74 10.19 41.02 4.98
N PRO A 75 9.38 42.08 4.94
CA PRO A 75 9.77 43.33 4.35
C PRO A 75 10.82 44.03 5.24
N VAL A 76 11.90 44.46 4.65
CA VAL A 76 12.95 45.26 5.32
C VAL A 76 13.08 46.57 4.58
N LEU A 77 12.92 47.69 5.31
CA LEU A 77 13.11 49.04 4.77
C LEU A 77 14.59 49.30 4.59
N GLN A 78 15.00 49.66 3.40
CA GLN A 78 16.37 50.03 3.07
C GLN A 78 16.63 51.52 3.39
N MET A 79 17.90 51.92 3.49
CA MET A 79 18.29 53.31 3.77
C MET A 79 17.83 54.28 2.64
N ASP A 80 17.61 53.81 1.44
CA ASP A 80 17.10 54.55 0.30
C ASP A 80 15.55 54.70 0.27
N GLY A 81 14.86 54.20 1.30
CA GLY A 81 13.41 54.23 1.39
C GLY A 81 12.72 53.09 0.61
N SER A 82 13.45 52.23 -0.09
CA SER A 82 12.89 51.07 -0.77
C SER A 82 12.60 49.91 0.21
N VAL A 83 11.60 49.07 -0.12
CA VAL A 83 11.28 47.85 0.67
C VAL A 83 11.83 46.65 -0.06
N ARG A 84 12.74 45.93 0.61
CA ARG A 84 13.28 44.67 0.13
C ARG A 84 12.72 43.49 0.90
N SER A 85 12.38 42.42 0.18
CA SER A 85 11.94 41.17 0.80
C SER A 85 13.13 40.31 1.18
N GLU A 86 13.34 40.07 2.48
CA GLU A 86 14.43 39.25 2.99
C GLU A 86 13.93 37.94 3.59
N LEU A 87 14.78 36.91 3.55
CA LEU A 87 14.49 35.63 4.19
C LEU A 87 14.53 35.80 5.72
N ALA A 88 13.48 35.36 6.40
CA ALA A 88 13.44 35.30 7.85
C ALA A 88 13.71 33.87 8.35
N PRO A 89 14.02 33.67 9.64
CA PRO A 89 14.20 32.35 10.22
C PRO A 89 12.95 31.47 10.01
N PRO A 90 13.13 30.17 9.72
CA PRO A 90 12.01 29.25 9.51
C PRO A 90 11.17 29.10 10.79
N ARG A 91 9.85 29.08 10.63
CA ARG A 91 8.87 28.83 11.70
C ARG A 91 8.36 27.39 11.58
N VAL A 92 9.16 26.42 12.03
CA VAL A 92 8.88 24.99 11.95
C VAL A 92 8.95 24.28 13.31
N ASN A 93 9.08 25.04 14.40
CA ASN A 93 9.30 24.47 15.73
C ASN A 93 8.13 23.61 16.20
N GLU A 94 6.88 24.05 15.98
CA GLU A 94 5.69 23.25 16.34
C GLU A 94 5.66 21.93 15.58
N LEU A 95 5.90 21.96 14.26
CA LEU A 95 5.99 20.75 13.44
C LEU A 95 7.10 19.83 13.95
N LYS A 96 8.29 20.38 14.23
CA LYS A 96 9.42 19.62 14.75
C LYS A 96 9.09 18.95 16.09
N THR A 97 8.52 19.68 17.03
CA THR A 97 8.14 19.14 18.34
C THR A 97 7.13 18.01 18.18
N ARG A 98 6.07 18.20 17.42
CA ARG A 98 5.05 17.15 17.18
C ARG A 98 5.63 15.90 16.54
N LEU A 99 6.56 16.06 15.59
CA LEU A 99 7.22 14.90 14.95
C LEU A 99 8.11 14.16 15.94
N ILE A 100 8.86 14.87 16.77
CA ILE A 100 9.70 14.26 17.79
C ILE A 100 8.82 13.52 18.81
N ASP A 101 7.79 14.15 19.34
CA ASP A 101 6.86 13.54 20.30
C ASP A 101 6.22 12.27 19.75
N GLN A 102 5.81 12.29 18.48
CA GLN A 102 5.24 11.11 17.81
C GLN A 102 6.28 10.00 17.63
N LEU A 103 7.51 10.34 17.24
CA LEU A 103 8.59 9.35 17.07
C LEU A 103 9.04 8.78 18.42
N ASP A 104 9.08 9.58 19.48
CA ASP A 104 9.43 9.11 20.82
C ASP A 104 8.35 8.18 21.39
N LEU A 105 7.08 8.46 21.11
CA LEU A 105 5.95 7.65 21.58
C LEU A 105 5.75 6.37 20.76
N GLU A 106 5.83 6.45 19.45
CA GLU A 106 5.41 5.40 18.52
C GLU A 106 6.54 4.82 17.66
N GLY A 107 7.76 5.37 17.73
CA GLY A 107 8.85 5.05 16.81
C GLY A 107 9.21 3.56 16.76
N SER A 108 9.25 2.89 17.91
CA SER A 108 9.53 1.44 17.98
C SER A 108 8.43 0.61 17.32
N LEU A 109 7.16 1.00 17.49
CA LEU A 109 6.01 0.37 16.85
C LEU A 109 6.05 0.58 15.33
N LEU A 110 6.37 1.79 14.88
CA LEU A 110 6.50 2.13 13.46
C LEU A 110 7.58 1.30 12.78
N LEU A 111 8.74 1.13 13.42
CA LEU A 111 9.82 0.27 12.94
C LEU A 111 9.38 -1.20 12.85
N GLY A 112 8.67 -1.70 13.86
CA GLY A 112 8.12 -3.07 13.85
C GLY A 112 7.13 -3.27 12.70
N LEU A 113 6.19 -2.36 12.50
CA LEU A 113 5.23 -2.39 11.40
C LEU A 113 5.90 -2.29 10.03
N GLN A 114 6.94 -1.46 9.89
CA GLN A 114 7.72 -1.36 8.67
C GLN A 114 8.43 -2.68 8.34
N THR A 115 9.02 -3.32 9.34
CA THR A 115 9.68 -4.63 9.18
C THR A 115 8.69 -5.69 8.71
N LEU A 116 7.50 -5.77 9.31
CA LEU A 116 6.44 -6.68 8.88
C LEU A 116 5.99 -6.41 7.44
N ARG A 117 5.80 -5.15 7.07
CA ARG A 117 5.44 -4.76 5.68
C ARG A 117 6.54 -5.13 4.68
N GLN A 118 7.80 -4.99 5.05
CA GLN A 118 8.92 -5.40 4.20
C GLN A 118 8.96 -6.92 4.04
N ALA A 119 8.77 -7.67 5.12
CA ALA A 119 8.70 -9.14 5.08
C ALA A 119 7.56 -9.63 4.18
N ASP A 120 6.36 -9.06 4.29
CA ASP A 120 5.21 -9.38 3.44
C ASP A 120 5.48 -9.08 1.96
N ARG A 121 6.07 -7.93 1.64
CA ARG A 121 6.48 -7.61 0.26
C ARG A 121 7.52 -8.59 -0.27
N PHE A 122 8.51 -8.93 0.54
CA PHE A 122 9.53 -9.91 0.17
C PHE A 122 8.89 -11.27 -0.10
N GLN A 123 8.01 -11.73 0.78
CA GLN A 123 7.28 -12.98 0.60
C GLN A 123 6.47 -13.00 -0.71
N ARG A 124 5.71 -11.94 -0.98
CA ARG A 124 4.95 -11.81 -2.26
C ARG A 124 5.86 -11.82 -3.48
N SER A 125 7.01 -11.15 -3.40
CA SER A 125 8.00 -11.15 -4.48
C SER A 125 8.59 -12.53 -4.72
N CYS A 126 8.92 -13.26 -3.66
CA CYS A 126 9.39 -14.65 -3.74
C CYS A 126 8.33 -15.58 -4.34
N GLN A 127 7.06 -15.43 -3.94
CA GLN A 127 5.95 -16.20 -4.52
C GLN A 127 5.80 -15.91 -6.03
N LYS A 128 5.85 -14.63 -6.42
CA LYS A 128 5.78 -14.25 -7.84
C LYS A 128 6.91 -14.83 -8.66
N LEU A 129 8.15 -14.79 -8.14
CA LEU A 129 9.31 -15.38 -8.79
C LEU A 129 9.18 -16.90 -8.94
N ARG A 130 8.72 -17.62 -7.89
CA ARG A 130 8.44 -19.07 -7.98
C ARG A 130 7.41 -19.39 -9.07
N LEU A 131 6.32 -18.64 -9.12
CA LEU A 131 5.30 -18.82 -10.15
C LEU A 131 5.88 -18.62 -11.56
N GLN A 132 6.70 -17.60 -11.74
CA GLN A 132 7.36 -17.33 -13.02
C GLN A 132 8.37 -18.43 -13.40
N GLN A 133 9.20 -18.85 -12.45
CA GLN A 133 10.22 -19.86 -12.68
C GLN A 133 9.65 -21.22 -13.09
N HIS A 134 8.55 -21.62 -12.45
CA HIS A 134 7.93 -22.92 -12.70
C HIS A 134 6.82 -22.89 -13.77
N ARG A 135 6.54 -21.72 -14.35
CA ARG A 135 5.45 -21.53 -15.31
C ARG A 135 5.48 -22.51 -16.48
N ARG A 136 6.65 -22.69 -17.11
CA ARG A 136 6.81 -23.63 -18.26
C ARG A 136 6.58 -25.07 -17.84
N SER A 137 7.13 -25.48 -16.71
CA SER A 137 6.95 -26.83 -16.17
C SER A 137 5.50 -27.11 -15.80
N ALA A 138 4.82 -26.13 -15.18
CA ALA A 138 3.40 -26.23 -14.88
C ALA A 138 2.53 -26.34 -16.13
N GLN A 139 2.80 -25.54 -17.16
CA GLN A 139 2.11 -25.63 -18.45
C GLN A 139 2.33 -27.00 -19.12
N GLY A 140 3.53 -27.54 -19.08
CA GLY A 140 3.82 -28.88 -19.58
C GLY A 140 3.09 -29.99 -18.81
N LEU A 141 2.98 -29.86 -17.49
CA LEU A 141 2.19 -30.74 -16.65
C LEU A 141 0.69 -30.70 -17.03
N ILE A 142 0.11 -29.51 -17.08
CA ILE A 142 -1.30 -29.31 -17.46
C ILE A 142 -1.58 -29.91 -18.84
N GLY A 143 -0.70 -29.65 -19.81
CA GLY A 143 -0.84 -30.20 -21.16
C GLY A 143 -0.84 -31.74 -21.20
N ARG A 144 0.04 -32.39 -20.45
CA ARG A 144 0.11 -33.86 -20.34
C ARG A 144 -1.16 -34.44 -19.73
N TYR A 145 -1.66 -33.85 -18.65
CA TYR A 145 -2.88 -34.30 -18.02
C TYR A 145 -4.13 -34.05 -18.85
N ALA A 146 -4.18 -32.91 -19.57
CA ALA A 146 -5.26 -32.62 -20.51
C ALA A 146 -5.28 -33.63 -21.69
N ALA A 147 -4.11 -33.96 -22.25
CA ALA A 147 -4.00 -34.98 -23.30
C ALA A 147 -4.43 -36.36 -22.79
N ALA A 148 -3.95 -36.78 -21.60
CA ALA A 148 -4.35 -38.06 -21.01
C ALA A 148 -5.86 -38.12 -20.75
N LYS A 149 -6.46 -37.05 -20.24
CA LYS A 149 -7.91 -36.96 -20.02
C LYS A 149 -8.70 -37.04 -21.34
N ALA A 150 -8.26 -36.29 -22.37
CA ALA A 150 -8.90 -36.34 -23.69
C ALA A 150 -8.83 -37.74 -24.30
N THR A 151 -7.70 -38.45 -24.19
CA THR A 151 -7.54 -39.81 -24.67
C THR A 151 -8.45 -40.79 -23.94
N ALA A 152 -8.52 -40.66 -22.57
CA ALA A 152 -9.39 -41.50 -21.75
C ALA A 152 -10.88 -41.35 -22.13
N VAL A 153 -11.34 -40.12 -22.34
CA VAL A 153 -12.72 -39.81 -22.77
C VAL A 153 -13.00 -40.40 -24.16
N ALA A 154 -12.07 -40.25 -25.11
CA ALA A 154 -12.24 -40.75 -26.46
C ALA A 154 -12.32 -42.28 -26.53
N MET A 155 -11.72 -42.99 -25.57
CA MET A 155 -11.69 -44.48 -25.54
C MET A 155 -12.80 -45.08 -24.67
N ASN A 156 -13.56 -44.31 -23.93
CA ASN A 156 -14.51 -44.82 -22.93
C ASN A 156 -15.96 -44.43 -23.23
N PRO A 157 -16.85 -45.41 -23.58
CA PRO A 157 -18.25 -45.12 -23.89
C PRO A 157 -19.14 -44.91 -22.66
N PHE A 158 -18.61 -45.05 -21.42
CA PHE A 158 -19.41 -44.98 -20.18
C PHE A 158 -19.20 -43.66 -19.43
N LEU A 159 -20.20 -42.82 -19.44
CA LEU A 159 -20.20 -41.48 -18.82
C LEU A 159 -19.87 -41.47 -17.28
N ALA A 160 -20.29 -42.49 -16.55
CA ALA A 160 -20.06 -42.57 -15.12
C ALA A 160 -18.59 -42.87 -14.73
N LEU A 161 -17.89 -43.66 -15.56
CA LEU A 161 -16.45 -43.91 -15.40
C LEU A 161 -15.62 -42.68 -15.77
N ASP A 162 -16.10 -41.83 -16.66
CA ASP A 162 -15.47 -40.61 -17.10
C ASP A 162 -15.43 -39.55 -15.96
N LEU A 163 -16.53 -39.38 -15.23
CA LEU A 163 -16.60 -38.47 -14.08
C LEU A 163 -15.63 -38.86 -12.95
N ALA A 164 -15.57 -40.15 -12.60
CA ALA A 164 -14.70 -40.63 -11.53
C ALA A 164 -13.21 -40.57 -11.95
N GLY A 165 -12.90 -40.96 -13.19
CA GLY A 165 -11.56 -40.88 -13.74
C GLY A 165 -11.08 -39.44 -13.92
N GLY A 166 -11.97 -38.54 -14.35
CA GLY A 166 -11.71 -37.12 -14.48
C GLY A 166 -11.33 -36.47 -13.17
N LEU A 167 -12.09 -36.74 -12.09
CA LEU A 167 -11.79 -36.21 -10.75
C LEU A 167 -10.46 -36.75 -10.19
N ALA A 168 -10.16 -38.02 -10.41
CA ALA A 168 -8.88 -38.61 -9.99
C ALA A 168 -7.68 -37.97 -10.73
N CYS A 169 -7.82 -37.76 -12.04
CA CYS A 169 -6.83 -37.11 -12.90
C CYS A 169 -6.59 -35.67 -12.46
N ASP A 170 -7.65 -34.92 -12.21
CA ASP A 170 -7.56 -33.51 -11.75
C ASP A 170 -6.95 -33.44 -10.34
N THR A 171 -7.29 -34.35 -9.45
CA THR A 171 -6.67 -34.45 -8.11
C THR A 171 -5.17 -34.73 -8.20
N ALA A 172 -4.77 -35.65 -9.07
CA ALA A 172 -3.36 -35.97 -9.29
C ALA A 172 -2.58 -34.79 -9.91
N LEU A 173 -3.19 -34.04 -10.85
CA LEU A 173 -2.62 -32.83 -11.39
C LEU A 173 -2.39 -31.76 -10.29
N VAL A 174 -3.37 -31.54 -9.43
CA VAL A 174 -3.26 -30.56 -8.31
C VAL A 174 -2.14 -30.98 -7.35
N LEU A 175 -2.00 -32.28 -7.04
CA LEU A 175 -0.91 -32.76 -6.19
C LEU A 175 0.45 -32.58 -6.83
N GLN A 176 0.59 -32.83 -8.13
CA GLN A 176 1.87 -32.62 -8.84
C GLN A 176 2.20 -31.13 -8.98
N LEU A 177 1.21 -30.28 -9.22
CA LEU A 177 1.41 -28.83 -9.21
C LEU A 177 1.81 -28.32 -7.81
N SER A 178 1.18 -28.84 -6.76
CA SER A 178 1.55 -28.46 -5.39
C SER A 178 2.98 -28.85 -5.04
N GLN A 179 3.45 -30.02 -5.48
CA GLN A 179 4.84 -30.45 -5.35
C GLN A 179 5.79 -29.54 -6.14
N LEU A 180 5.45 -29.20 -7.37
CA LEU A 180 6.24 -28.32 -8.25
C LEU A 180 6.46 -26.94 -7.61
N TYR A 181 5.44 -26.42 -6.90
CA TYR A 181 5.49 -25.12 -6.21
C TYR A 181 5.92 -25.22 -4.74
N ASN A 182 6.29 -26.39 -4.25
CA ASN A 182 6.63 -26.63 -2.85
C ASN A 182 5.51 -26.20 -1.86
N LEU A 183 4.28 -26.46 -2.24
CA LEU A 183 3.10 -26.18 -1.41
C LEU A 183 2.71 -27.50 -0.69
N PRO A 184 2.67 -27.52 0.66
CA PRO A 184 2.28 -28.73 1.37
C PRO A 184 0.77 -29.00 1.15
N MET A 185 0.46 -30.04 0.39
CA MET A 185 -0.92 -30.45 0.13
C MET A 185 -1.04 -31.98 0.21
N ASN A 186 -2.03 -32.44 0.98
CA ASN A 186 -2.38 -33.85 1.04
C ASN A 186 -3.51 -34.19 0.05
N PRO A 187 -3.70 -35.48 -0.31
CA PRO A 187 -4.73 -35.90 -1.26
C PRO A 187 -6.16 -35.47 -0.89
N GLY A 188 -6.49 -35.44 0.41
CA GLY A 188 -7.79 -35.01 0.90
C GLY A 188 -8.04 -33.52 0.64
N ALA A 189 -7.05 -32.66 0.90
CA ALA A 189 -7.12 -31.22 0.62
C ALA A 189 -7.22 -30.94 -0.88
N ALA A 190 -6.46 -31.67 -1.72
CA ALA A 190 -6.55 -31.55 -3.17
C ALA A 190 -7.95 -31.89 -3.70
N ARG A 191 -8.55 -32.97 -3.20
CA ARG A 191 -9.92 -33.37 -3.55
C ARG A 191 -10.96 -32.34 -3.13
N LEU A 192 -10.86 -31.79 -1.92
CA LEU A 192 -11.74 -30.73 -1.44
C LEU A 192 -11.63 -29.45 -2.28
N LEU A 193 -10.40 -29.10 -2.68
CA LEU A 193 -10.17 -27.96 -3.56
C LEU A 193 -10.87 -28.16 -4.92
N MET A 194 -10.73 -29.35 -5.51
CA MET A 194 -11.38 -29.65 -6.79
C MET A 194 -12.90 -29.62 -6.72
N LEU A 195 -13.49 -30.17 -5.64
CA LEU A 195 -14.93 -30.10 -5.41
C LEU A 195 -15.45 -28.66 -5.30
N ARG A 196 -14.67 -27.76 -4.66
CA ARG A 196 -15.03 -26.33 -4.57
C ARG A 196 -14.90 -25.57 -5.89
N LEU A 197 -14.00 -25.99 -6.77
CA LEU A 197 -13.81 -25.34 -8.08
C LEU A 197 -14.80 -25.81 -9.12
N SER A 198 -15.45 -26.96 -8.90
CA SER A 198 -16.45 -27.56 -9.81
C SER A 198 -17.89 -27.25 -9.41
N SER A 199 -18.13 -26.58 -8.29
CA SER A 199 -19.43 -26.08 -7.83
C SER A 199 -19.65 -24.64 -8.28
#